data_4345208dd6a32a149fce7d8ecab08692
#
_entry.id   4345208dd6a32a149fce7d8ecab08692
#
_cell.length_a   1.000
_cell.length_b   1.000
_cell.length_c   1.000
_cell.angle_alpha   90.00
_cell.angle_beta   90.00
_cell.angle_gamma   90.00
#
_symmetry.space_group_name_H-M   'P 1'
#
loop_
_entity.id
_entity.type
_entity.pdbx_description
1 polymer ?
#
loop_
_entity_poly.entity_id
_entity_poly.type
_entity_poly.pdbx_seq_one_letter_code
_entity_poly.pdbx_strand_id
1 'polypeptide(L)'
;VAYDLVSRYHYARSASNTAVYLHGLFEIGVKECLGVAWWLPPTKSAALATYPDNWQAVLALSRLVIVPGVPSNACSFLLSRSRRLIDSAKWKCLVTYADTWQGHSGAIYRADNWEYKGMTRPERCYVRQGIMIARKAGPKTRTHKEMLDLGCEMIGSFSKHKFVKLTR
;
A
#
# COMPACT_ATOMS: atom_id res chain seq x y z
N VAL A 1 6.16 -2.84 -16.53
CA VAL A 1 5.97 -4.12 -15.82
C VAL A 1 5.35 -3.88 -14.44
N ALA A 2 6.03 -3.24 -13.47
CA ALA A 2 5.49 -3.06 -12.10
C ALA A 2 4.16 -2.29 -12.07
N TYR A 3 4.06 -1.19 -12.81
CA TYR A 3 2.84 -0.41 -12.92
C TYR A 3 1.69 -1.21 -13.58
N ASP A 4 2.01 -2.00 -14.60
CA ASP A 4 1.00 -2.83 -15.30
C ASP A 4 0.42 -3.90 -14.37
N LEU A 5 1.24 -4.53 -13.53
CA LEU A 5 0.77 -5.46 -12.51
C LEU A 5 -0.18 -4.78 -11.51
N VAL A 6 0.20 -3.60 -11.01
CA VAL A 6 -0.67 -2.84 -10.09
C VAL A 6 -1.98 -2.43 -10.78
N SER A 7 -1.94 -1.96 -12.02
CA SER A 7 -3.14 -1.52 -12.73
C SER A 7 -4.09 -2.67 -13.07
N ARG A 8 -3.57 -3.88 -13.28
CA ARG A 8 -4.37 -5.07 -13.61
C ARG A 8 -4.92 -5.77 -12.37
N TYR A 9 -4.09 -5.95 -11.35
CA TYR A 9 -4.38 -6.88 -10.25
C TYR A 9 -4.61 -6.20 -8.89
N HIS A 10 -4.22 -4.94 -8.70
CA HIS A 10 -4.50 -4.23 -7.46
C HIS A 10 -5.84 -3.49 -7.54
N TYR A 11 -6.67 -3.57 -6.50
CA TYR A 11 -7.99 -2.93 -6.45
C TYR A 11 -7.95 -1.40 -6.70
N ALA A 12 -6.89 -0.72 -6.29
CA ALA A 12 -6.72 0.72 -6.54
C ALA A 12 -6.29 1.05 -7.98
N ARG A 13 -5.89 0.05 -8.77
CA ARG A 13 -5.51 0.14 -10.19
C ARG A 13 -4.55 1.29 -10.54
N SER A 14 -3.85 1.80 -9.55
CA SER A 14 -2.89 2.91 -9.70
C SER A 14 -1.82 2.86 -8.62
N ALA A 15 -0.66 3.43 -8.93
CA ALA A 15 0.42 3.65 -7.98
C ALA A 15 1.07 5.01 -8.23
N SER A 16 1.64 5.61 -7.19
CA SER A 16 2.41 6.84 -7.31
C SER A 16 3.74 6.56 -8.00
N ASN A 17 4.21 7.48 -8.82
CA ASN A 17 5.53 7.43 -9.46
C ASN A 17 6.69 7.79 -8.53
N THR A 18 6.43 8.03 -7.25
CA THR A 18 7.43 8.40 -6.23
C THR A 18 8.01 7.19 -5.48
N ALA A 19 8.01 6.00 -6.09
CA ALA A 19 8.58 4.81 -5.50
C ALA A 19 10.08 4.96 -5.24
N VAL A 20 10.50 4.55 -4.06
CA VAL A 20 11.92 4.47 -3.68
C VAL A 20 12.46 3.07 -3.94
N TYR A 21 11.63 2.06 -3.69
CA TYR A 21 11.93 0.66 -4.01
C TYR A 21 10.77 0.01 -4.74
N LEU A 22 11.12 -0.77 -5.76
CA LEU A 22 10.23 -1.67 -6.49
C LEU A 22 10.87 -3.05 -6.49
N HIS A 23 10.34 -3.96 -5.69
CA HIS A 23 10.84 -5.32 -5.61
C HIS A 23 9.89 -6.27 -6.34
N GLY A 24 10.40 -6.97 -7.35
CA GLY A 24 9.65 -7.94 -8.13
C GLY A 24 9.81 -9.37 -7.60
N LEU A 25 8.79 -10.18 -7.76
CA LEU A 25 8.84 -11.63 -7.60
C LEU A 25 8.93 -12.28 -8.97
N PHE A 26 9.89 -13.17 -9.14
CA PHE A 26 10.11 -13.94 -10.38
C PHE A 26 10.29 -15.41 -10.04
N GLU A 27 9.89 -16.28 -10.95
CA GLU A 27 10.29 -17.68 -10.92
C GLU A 27 11.69 -17.82 -11.55
N ILE A 28 12.48 -18.75 -11.02
CA ILE A 28 13.84 -18.98 -11.52
C ILE A 28 13.78 -19.43 -12.99
N GLY A 29 14.53 -18.72 -13.84
CA GLY A 29 14.56 -18.98 -15.29
C GLY A 29 13.41 -18.37 -16.08
N VAL A 30 12.45 -17.71 -15.42
CA VAL A 30 11.30 -17.06 -16.04
C VAL A 30 11.44 -15.53 -15.95
N LYS A 31 11.23 -14.84 -17.08
CA LYS A 31 11.31 -13.36 -17.14
C LYS A 31 10.02 -12.67 -16.70
N GLU A 32 8.92 -13.41 -16.57
CA GLU A 32 7.64 -12.86 -16.19
C GLU A 32 7.63 -12.46 -14.70
N CYS A 33 7.18 -11.25 -14.42
CA CYS A 33 7.05 -10.76 -13.05
C CYS A 33 5.74 -11.26 -12.44
N LEU A 34 5.81 -12.03 -11.38
CA LEU A 34 4.69 -12.66 -10.70
C LEU A 34 4.13 -11.81 -9.55
N GLY A 35 4.82 -10.77 -9.13
CA GLY A 35 4.35 -9.90 -8.07
C GLY A 35 5.26 -8.70 -7.83
N VAL A 36 4.73 -7.69 -7.17
CA VAL A 36 5.44 -6.43 -6.88
C VAL A 36 5.15 -5.95 -5.46
N ALA A 37 6.20 -5.58 -4.76
CA ALA A 37 6.15 -4.77 -3.55
C ALA A 37 6.63 -3.35 -3.87
N TRP A 38 5.75 -2.36 -3.65
CA TRP A 38 5.94 -0.96 -4.02
C TRP A 38 6.09 -0.10 -2.78
N TRP A 39 7.25 0.48 -2.57
CA TRP A 39 7.60 1.26 -1.40
C TRP A 39 7.84 2.72 -1.74
N LEU A 40 7.27 3.61 -0.94
CA LEU A 40 7.43 5.06 -1.09
C LEU A 40 7.35 5.76 0.28
N PRO A 41 7.92 6.97 0.42
CA PRO A 41 7.69 7.79 1.61
C PRO A 41 6.19 8.11 1.75
N PRO A 42 5.60 7.93 2.95
CA PRO A 42 4.22 8.35 3.18
C PRO A 42 4.10 9.87 3.19
N THR A 43 2.87 10.40 3.27
CA THR A 43 2.67 11.83 3.51
C THR A 43 3.30 12.24 4.85
N LYS A 44 3.77 13.48 4.97
CA LYS A 44 4.38 14.00 6.21
C LYS A 44 3.49 13.77 7.43
N SER A 45 2.18 14.00 7.31
CA SER A 45 1.23 13.79 8.40
C SER A 45 1.14 12.32 8.83
N ALA A 46 1.12 11.39 7.86
CA ALA A 46 1.11 9.95 8.16
C ALA A 46 2.45 9.49 8.76
N ALA A 47 3.56 10.03 8.30
CA ALA A 47 4.88 9.73 8.84
C ALA A 47 5.01 10.22 10.30
N LEU A 48 4.65 11.47 10.59
CA LEU A 48 4.63 12.03 11.94
C LEU A 48 3.72 11.24 12.89
N ALA A 49 2.55 10.82 12.42
CA ALA A 49 1.63 9.97 13.20
C ALA A 49 2.13 8.53 13.39
N THR A 50 3.21 8.13 12.71
CA THR A 50 3.77 6.78 12.78
C THR A 50 5.05 6.74 13.60
N TYR A 51 5.97 7.67 13.35
CA TYR A 51 7.28 7.72 13.98
C TYR A 51 7.70 9.21 14.15
N PRO A 52 7.14 9.90 15.16
CA PRO A 52 7.26 11.36 15.32
C PRO A 52 8.71 11.84 15.46
N ASP A 53 9.55 11.10 16.21
CA ASP A 53 10.92 11.50 16.51
C ASP A 53 11.83 11.53 15.27
N ASN A 54 11.51 10.71 14.26
CA ASN A 54 12.27 10.66 13.01
C ASN A 54 11.34 10.29 11.82
N TRP A 55 10.37 11.16 11.55
CA TRP A 55 9.36 10.93 10.53
C TRP A 55 9.95 10.79 9.11
N GLN A 56 11.11 11.38 8.82
CA GLN A 56 11.79 11.26 7.53
C GLN A 56 12.31 9.84 7.26
N ALA A 57 12.50 9.04 8.31
CA ALA A 57 12.94 7.65 8.21
C ALA A 57 11.77 6.65 8.13
N VAL A 58 10.55 7.11 7.82
CA VAL A 58 9.39 6.25 7.61
C VAL A 58 9.23 5.91 6.14
N LEU A 59 9.08 4.62 5.83
CA LEU A 59 8.80 4.12 4.49
C LEU A 59 7.48 3.32 4.49
N ALA A 60 6.63 3.58 3.52
CA ALA A 60 5.34 2.91 3.40
C ALA A 60 5.35 1.84 2.30
N LEU A 61 4.85 0.64 2.62
CA LEU A 61 4.44 -0.33 1.63
C LEU A 61 3.08 0.12 1.07
N SER A 62 3.12 0.72 -0.11
CA SER A 62 1.95 1.32 -0.76
C SER A 62 1.14 0.33 -1.57
N ARG A 63 1.83 -0.64 -2.20
CA ARG A 63 1.19 -1.72 -2.97
C ARG A 63 1.93 -3.02 -2.74
N LEU A 64 1.17 -4.08 -2.57
CA LEU A 64 1.65 -5.45 -2.59
C LEU A 64 0.71 -6.25 -3.49
N VAL A 65 1.23 -6.75 -4.58
CA VAL A 65 0.44 -7.38 -5.65
C VAL A 65 1.08 -8.70 -6.02
N ILE A 66 0.26 -9.72 -6.19
CA ILE A 66 0.65 -11.03 -6.72
C ILE A 66 -0.33 -11.39 -7.83
N VAL A 67 0.16 -11.92 -8.95
CA VAL A 67 -0.69 -12.43 -10.02
C VAL A 67 -1.45 -13.69 -9.55
N PRO A 68 -2.65 -13.95 -10.09
CA PRO A 68 -3.36 -15.20 -9.80
C PRO A 68 -2.58 -16.43 -10.27
N GLY A 69 -2.83 -17.58 -9.63
CA GLY A 69 -2.26 -18.88 -10.05
C GLY A 69 -0.88 -19.20 -9.48
N VAL A 70 -0.27 -18.32 -8.69
CA VAL A 70 0.99 -18.61 -7.99
C VAL A 70 0.72 -19.29 -6.63
N PRO A 71 1.74 -19.94 -6.00
CA PRO A 71 1.59 -20.54 -4.68
C PRO A 71 1.05 -19.60 -3.62
N SER A 72 0.22 -20.09 -2.69
CA SER A 72 -0.47 -19.27 -1.67
C SER A 72 0.47 -18.48 -0.75
N ASN A 73 1.71 -18.93 -0.58
CA ASN A 73 2.73 -18.26 0.22
C ASN A 73 3.52 -17.18 -0.55
N ALA A 74 3.29 -17.00 -1.85
CA ALA A 74 4.03 -16.04 -2.69
C ALA A 74 3.95 -14.61 -2.16
N CYS A 75 2.78 -14.21 -1.67
CA CYS A 75 2.57 -12.87 -1.12
C CYS A 75 3.40 -12.63 0.16
N SER A 76 3.36 -13.54 1.11
CA SER A 76 4.14 -13.46 2.35
C SER A 76 5.64 -13.61 2.10
N PHE A 77 6.03 -14.42 1.13
CA PHE A 77 7.42 -14.55 0.68
C PHE A 77 7.93 -13.22 0.12
N LEU A 78 7.20 -12.62 -0.83
CA LEU A 78 7.56 -11.33 -1.41
C LEU A 78 7.66 -10.24 -0.33
N LEU A 79 6.68 -10.14 0.57
CA LEU A 79 6.68 -9.18 1.67
C LEU A 79 7.94 -9.31 2.53
N SER A 80 8.21 -10.54 3.01
CA SER A 80 9.33 -10.81 3.91
C SER A 80 10.69 -10.55 3.24
N ARG A 81 10.86 -10.96 1.97
CA ARG A 81 12.09 -10.72 1.22
C ARG A 81 12.27 -9.25 0.87
N SER A 82 11.22 -8.61 0.39
CA SER A 82 11.22 -7.19 0.02
C SER A 82 11.66 -6.30 1.18
N ARG A 83 11.07 -6.46 2.37
CA ARG A 83 11.43 -5.63 3.53
C ARG A 83 12.89 -5.81 4.00
N ARG A 84 13.49 -7.00 3.79
CA ARG A 84 14.89 -7.25 4.14
C ARG A 84 15.88 -6.59 3.18
N LEU A 85 15.43 -6.20 1.99
CA LEU A 85 16.22 -5.47 1.00
C LEU A 85 16.17 -3.95 1.21
N ILE A 86 15.36 -3.47 2.16
CA ILE A 86 15.29 -2.05 2.49
C ILE A 86 16.47 -1.67 3.35
N ASP A 87 17.13 -0.58 2.99
CA ASP A 87 18.23 -0.01 3.76
C ASP A 87 17.76 0.44 5.14
N SER A 88 18.09 -0.34 6.17
CA SER A 88 17.75 -0.07 7.56
C SER A 88 18.58 1.07 8.19
N ALA A 89 19.68 1.49 7.56
CA ALA A 89 20.39 2.68 8.00
C ALA A 89 19.58 3.95 7.71
N LYS A 90 18.90 3.98 6.57
CA LYS A 90 18.05 5.10 6.13
C LYS A 90 16.61 5.01 6.66
N TRP A 91 15.98 3.86 6.54
CA TRP A 91 14.57 3.66 6.85
C TRP A 91 14.40 2.89 8.17
N LYS A 92 14.06 3.62 9.23
CA LYS A 92 13.96 3.08 10.60
C LYS A 92 12.59 2.47 10.91
N CYS A 93 11.57 2.89 10.18
CA CYS A 93 10.19 2.48 10.44
C CYS A 93 9.47 2.18 9.13
N LEU A 94 8.89 1.00 9.03
CA LEU A 94 8.04 0.59 7.92
C LEU A 94 6.57 0.69 8.35
N VAL A 95 5.71 1.19 7.46
CA VAL A 95 4.26 1.28 7.71
C VAL A 95 3.48 0.72 6.52
N THR A 96 2.34 0.11 6.82
CA THR A 96 1.41 -0.35 5.80
C THR A 96 -0.03 -0.32 6.32
N TYR A 97 -0.98 -0.40 5.40
CA TYR A 97 -2.40 -0.33 5.69
C TYR A 97 -3.15 -1.46 4.97
N ALA A 98 -4.02 -2.17 5.71
CA ALA A 98 -4.95 -3.12 5.12
C ALA A 98 -6.33 -2.49 5.03
N ASP A 99 -6.90 -2.45 3.85
CA ASP A 99 -8.14 -1.75 3.54
C ASP A 99 -9.35 -2.62 3.90
N THR A 100 -10.18 -2.16 4.85
CA THR A 100 -11.35 -2.92 5.30
C THR A 100 -12.43 -3.01 4.21
N TRP A 101 -12.51 -2.04 3.31
CA TRP A 101 -13.46 -2.10 2.19
C TRP A 101 -13.18 -3.31 1.27
N GLN A 102 -11.92 -3.73 1.17
CA GLN A 102 -11.52 -4.92 0.42
C GLN A 102 -11.59 -6.21 1.25
N GLY A 103 -12.07 -6.16 2.48
CA GLY A 103 -12.07 -7.29 3.39
C GLY A 103 -10.67 -7.68 3.90
N HIS A 104 -9.68 -6.82 3.73
CA HIS A 104 -8.32 -7.13 4.16
C HIS A 104 -8.17 -6.96 5.67
N SER A 105 -7.87 -8.03 6.37
CA SER A 105 -7.59 -8.04 7.81
C SER A 105 -6.13 -7.74 8.17
N GLY A 106 -5.23 -7.78 7.18
CA GLY A 106 -3.79 -7.65 7.39
C GLY A 106 -3.13 -8.91 7.96
N ALA A 107 -3.70 -10.09 7.74
CA ALA A 107 -3.18 -11.37 8.24
C ALA A 107 -1.70 -11.60 7.85
N ILE A 108 -1.30 -11.24 6.62
CA ILE A 108 0.09 -11.38 6.16
C ILE A 108 1.07 -10.51 6.95
N TYR A 109 0.64 -9.34 7.41
CA TYR A 109 1.48 -8.44 8.22
C TYR A 109 1.64 -9.00 9.63
N ARG A 110 0.57 -9.56 10.22
CA ARG A 110 0.65 -10.25 11.51
C ARG A 110 1.59 -11.46 11.43
N ALA A 111 1.48 -12.26 10.37
CA ALA A 111 2.36 -13.42 10.13
C ALA A 111 3.83 -13.05 9.95
N ASP A 112 4.14 -11.85 9.42
CA ASP A 112 5.50 -11.30 9.32
C ASP A 112 5.91 -10.47 10.56
N ASN A 113 5.18 -10.59 11.68
CA ASN A 113 5.45 -9.91 12.96
C ASN A 113 5.48 -8.38 12.86
N TRP A 114 4.54 -7.79 12.11
CA TRP A 114 4.29 -6.37 12.16
C TRP A 114 3.40 -6.04 13.37
N GLU A 115 3.70 -4.95 14.04
CA GLU A 115 2.90 -4.47 15.14
C GLU A 115 1.60 -3.82 14.63
N TYR A 116 0.46 -4.27 15.15
CA TYR A 116 -0.82 -3.66 14.86
C TYR A 116 -1.02 -2.38 15.67
N LYS A 117 -1.29 -1.27 15.00
CA LYS A 117 -1.46 0.06 15.61
C LYS A 117 -2.91 0.55 15.63
N GLY A 118 -3.86 -0.37 15.47
CA GLY A 118 -5.28 -0.02 15.44
C GLY A 118 -5.77 0.41 14.06
N MET A 119 -6.93 1.04 14.04
CA MET A 119 -7.58 1.50 12.81
C MET A 119 -7.35 2.99 12.58
N THR A 120 -7.25 3.38 11.32
CA THR A 120 -7.27 4.80 10.94
C THR A 120 -8.65 5.41 11.16
N ARG A 121 -8.74 6.74 11.14
CA ARG A 121 -10.04 7.41 11.02
C ARG A 121 -10.71 6.99 9.71
N PRO A 122 -12.06 6.84 9.69
CA PRO A 122 -12.78 6.52 8.47
C PRO A 122 -12.60 7.63 7.43
N GLU A 123 -12.36 7.23 6.19
CA GLU A 123 -12.29 8.14 5.05
C GLU A 123 -13.39 7.81 4.05
N ARG A 124 -13.99 8.84 3.46
CA ARG A 124 -14.99 8.67 2.39
C ARG A 124 -14.36 8.04 1.17
N CYS A 125 -14.94 6.94 0.71
CA CYS A 125 -14.52 6.21 -0.47
C CYS A 125 -15.46 6.47 -1.63
N TYR A 126 -14.88 6.63 -2.81
CA TYR A 126 -15.59 6.94 -4.04
C TYR A 126 -15.19 5.96 -5.13
N VAL A 127 -16.17 5.54 -5.91
CA VAL A 127 -15.98 4.70 -7.09
C VAL A 127 -16.54 5.38 -8.33
N ARG A 128 -15.95 5.08 -9.48
CA ARG A 128 -16.47 5.42 -10.80
C ARG A 128 -16.30 4.21 -11.69
N GLN A 129 -17.40 3.71 -12.22
CA GLN A 129 -17.44 2.48 -13.02
C GLN A 129 -16.77 1.29 -12.31
N GLY A 130 -17.05 1.12 -11.02
CA GLY A 130 -16.49 0.04 -10.19
C GLY A 130 -15.01 0.21 -9.80
N ILE A 131 -14.36 1.29 -10.20
CA ILE A 131 -12.95 1.58 -9.87
C ILE A 131 -12.89 2.61 -8.76
N MET A 132 -12.09 2.33 -7.73
CA MET A 132 -11.85 3.30 -6.64
C MET A 132 -11.09 4.51 -7.16
N ILE A 133 -11.63 5.70 -6.89
CA ILE A 133 -11.03 6.98 -7.26
C ILE A 133 -10.54 7.68 -6.00
N ALA A 134 -9.24 7.95 -5.94
CA ALA A 134 -8.65 8.68 -4.84
C ALA A 134 -9.12 10.15 -4.82
N ARG A 135 -9.47 10.64 -3.62
CA ARG A 135 -9.76 12.06 -3.43
C ARG A 135 -8.53 12.94 -3.63
N LYS A 136 -7.35 12.42 -3.32
CA LYS A 136 -6.09 13.17 -3.47
C LYS A 136 -5.67 13.21 -4.93
N ALA A 137 -5.46 14.42 -5.44
CA ALA A 137 -4.97 14.69 -6.79
C ALA A 137 -3.78 15.67 -6.69
N GLY A 138 -2.56 15.11 -6.71
CA GLY A 138 -1.36 15.91 -6.42
C GLY A 138 -1.39 16.51 -5.00
N PRO A 139 -1.13 17.81 -4.84
CA PRO A 139 -1.16 18.47 -3.54
C PRO A 139 -2.59 18.69 -2.99
N LYS A 140 -3.61 18.67 -3.87
CA LYS A 140 -5.00 18.97 -3.53
C LYS A 140 -5.75 17.70 -3.11
N THR A 141 -6.62 17.83 -2.09
CA THR A 141 -7.64 16.83 -1.74
C THR A 141 -8.99 17.33 -2.24
N ARG A 142 -9.61 16.62 -3.15
CA ARG A 142 -10.93 16.93 -3.72
C ARG A 142 -12.01 16.91 -2.65
N THR A 143 -12.93 17.85 -2.70
CA THR A 143 -14.14 17.89 -1.88
C THR A 143 -15.14 16.82 -2.30
N HIS A 144 -16.18 16.61 -1.49
CA HIS A 144 -17.28 15.70 -1.85
C HIS A 144 -17.95 16.13 -3.17
N LYS A 145 -18.24 17.43 -3.31
CA LYS A 145 -18.86 17.97 -4.53
C LYS A 145 -18.00 17.71 -5.77
N GLU A 146 -16.71 18.03 -5.69
CA GLU A 146 -15.79 17.77 -6.82
C GLU A 146 -15.71 16.29 -7.21
N MET A 147 -15.86 15.35 -6.25
CA MET A 147 -15.93 13.92 -6.58
C MET A 147 -17.22 13.55 -7.29
N LEU A 148 -18.36 14.11 -6.87
CA LEU A 148 -19.64 13.90 -7.56
C LEU A 148 -19.63 14.51 -8.98
N ASP A 149 -19.09 15.70 -9.14
CA ASP A 149 -18.94 16.38 -10.44
C ASP A 149 -18.05 15.58 -11.41
N LEU A 150 -17.14 14.76 -10.90
CA LEU A 150 -16.34 13.80 -11.69
C LEU A 150 -17.09 12.50 -12.05
N GLY A 151 -18.37 12.39 -11.68
CA GLY A 151 -19.17 11.19 -11.91
C GLY A 151 -18.82 10.04 -10.97
N CYS A 152 -18.27 10.33 -9.78
CA CYS A 152 -18.02 9.32 -8.77
C CYS A 152 -19.23 9.15 -7.85
N GLU A 153 -19.44 7.92 -7.38
CA GLU A 153 -20.41 7.56 -6.34
C GLU A 153 -19.69 7.39 -5.01
N MET A 154 -20.25 7.93 -3.92
CA MET A 154 -19.75 7.68 -2.57
C MET A 154 -20.31 6.36 -2.06
N ILE A 155 -19.44 5.38 -1.81
CA ILE A 155 -19.82 4.04 -1.35
C ILE A 155 -19.79 3.86 0.16
N GLY A 156 -19.35 4.86 0.91
CA GLY A 156 -19.28 4.84 2.37
C GLY A 156 -18.01 5.47 2.90
N SER A 157 -17.83 5.30 4.22
CA SER A 157 -16.59 5.71 4.91
C SER A 157 -15.96 4.49 5.54
N PHE A 158 -14.69 4.25 5.24
CA PHE A 158 -13.98 3.05 5.67
C PHE A 158 -12.66 3.41 6.35
N SER A 159 -12.34 2.65 7.39
CA SER A 159 -11.06 2.70 8.08
C SER A 159 -10.10 1.68 7.47
N LYS A 160 -8.82 1.80 7.82
CA LYS A 160 -7.79 0.82 7.45
C LYS A 160 -7.09 0.32 8.70
N HIS A 161 -6.76 -0.96 8.72
CA HIS A 161 -5.88 -1.51 9.74
C HIS A 161 -4.46 -1.00 9.50
N LYS A 162 -3.86 -0.38 10.50
CA LYS A 162 -2.49 0.15 10.43
C LYS A 162 -1.51 -0.85 11.06
N PHE A 163 -0.44 -1.13 10.34
CA PHE A 163 0.65 -1.99 10.80
C PHE A 163 1.98 -1.27 10.68
N VAL A 164 2.85 -1.47 11.65
CA VAL A 164 4.16 -0.83 11.74
C VAL A 164 5.22 -1.88 12.06
N LYS A 165 6.40 -1.73 11.49
CA LYS A 165 7.56 -2.56 11.78
C LYS A 165 8.82 -1.72 11.85
N LEU A 166 9.53 -1.76 12.98
CA LEU A 166 10.86 -1.18 13.07
C LEU A 166 11.87 -2.05 12.31
N THR A 167 12.76 -1.42 11.58
CA THR A 167 13.89 -2.07 10.94
C THR A 167 15.01 -2.26 11.97
N ARG A 168 15.77 -3.32 11.84
CA ARG A 168 16.91 -3.62 12.69
C ARG A 168 18.20 -3.41 11.93
#